data_243f04adb890aa4c13f3f6ea6789956f
#
_entry.id   243f04adb890aa4c13f3f6ea6789956f
#
_cell.length_a   1.000
_cell.length_b   1.000
_cell.length_c   1.000
_cell.angle_alpha   90.00
_cell.angle_beta   90.00
_cell.angle_gamma   90.00
#
_symmetry.space_group_name_H-M   'P 1'
#
loop_
_entity.id
_entity.type
_entity.pdbx_description
1 polymer ?
#
loop_
_entity_poly.entity_id
_entity_poly.type
_entity_poly.pdbx_seq_one_letter_code
_entity_poly.pdbx_strand_id
1 'polypeptide(L)'
;MTANPQSQSSREALHADIERMTAATEPHDIPASKSQTFAAAWRDLVRGSQQHELWLALGWQDIKQRYRRSTLGPLWITIATAVMAIALGLLYSLLFQQDLARFLPHVAVGLILWGFIAGCIKEGAEVFIDNEGLIKQLPSALSVHVYRLVWKQFLFMCHNLVIWLALLAIFRIPVGWHVLLAIPAMFLLV
;
A
#
# COMPACT_ATOMS: atom_id res chain seq x y z
N MET A 1 30.66 3.16 -66.36
CA MET A 1 29.93 3.69 -65.17
C MET A 1 30.86 3.49 -63.98
N THR A 2 31.67 4.50 -63.65
CA THR A 2 32.63 4.45 -62.53
C THR A 2 31.94 4.99 -61.27
N ALA A 3 31.86 4.16 -60.25
CA ALA A 3 31.29 4.55 -58.98
C ALA A 3 32.07 5.73 -58.39
N ASN A 4 31.35 6.74 -57.94
CA ASN A 4 31.94 7.97 -57.36
C ASN A 4 32.69 7.63 -56.08
N PRO A 5 34.02 7.83 -55.99
CA PRO A 5 34.82 7.50 -54.80
C PRO A 5 34.39 8.25 -53.52
N GLN A 6 33.75 9.41 -53.69
CA GLN A 6 33.22 10.16 -52.53
C GLN A 6 32.01 9.50 -51.87
N SER A 7 31.22 8.71 -52.62
CA SER A 7 30.08 8.00 -52.04
C SER A 7 30.48 6.75 -51.23
N GLN A 8 31.62 6.16 -51.54
CA GLN A 8 32.18 5.03 -50.81
C GLN A 8 32.79 5.49 -49.47
N SER A 9 33.57 6.55 -49.47
CA SER A 9 34.14 7.13 -48.24
C SER A 9 33.07 7.57 -47.25
N SER A 10 31.96 8.15 -47.72
CA SER A 10 30.83 8.55 -46.82
C SER A 10 30.10 7.34 -46.23
N ARG A 11 30.00 6.23 -46.94
CA ARG A 11 29.39 5.00 -46.42
C ARG A 11 30.28 4.31 -45.41
N GLU A 12 31.58 4.29 -45.61
CA GLU A 12 32.55 3.72 -44.66
C GLU A 12 32.60 4.52 -43.36
N ALA A 13 32.55 5.85 -43.46
CA ALA A 13 32.47 6.72 -42.26
C ALA A 13 31.17 6.50 -41.50
N LEU A 14 30.02 6.36 -42.17
CA LEU A 14 28.74 6.07 -41.56
C LEU A 14 28.72 4.69 -40.88
N HIS A 15 29.30 3.67 -41.49
CA HIS A 15 29.41 2.34 -40.90
C HIS A 15 30.30 2.36 -39.65
N ALA A 16 31.44 3.07 -39.69
CA ALA A 16 32.31 3.22 -38.52
C ALA A 16 31.63 3.96 -37.36
N ASP A 17 30.79 4.96 -37.64
CA ASP A 17 30.04 5.67 -36.62
C ASP A 17 28.90 4.80 -36.04
N ILE A 18 28.22 4.00 -36.87
CA ILE A 18 27.21 3.04 -36.41
C ILE A 18 27.86 1.98 -35.51
N GLU A 19 29.02 1.44 -35.89
CA GLU A 19 29.76 0.47 -35.06
C GLU A 19 30.22 1.07 -33.73
N ARG A 20 30.66 2.31 -33.74
CA ARG A 20 31.01 3.03 -32.49
C ARG A 20 29.80 3.26 -31.62
N MET A 21 28.65 3.63 -32.18
CA MET A 21 27.41 3.81 -31.44
C MET A 21 26.88 2.48 -30.91
N THR A 22 26.98 1.38 -31.65
CA THR A 22 26.58 0.04 -31.17
C THR A 22 27.55 -0.50 -30.13
N ALA A 23 28.85 -0.29 -30.24
CA ALA A 23 29.83 -0.64 -29.23
C ALA A 23 29.69 0.19 -27.94
N ALA A 24 29.25 1.45 -28.08
CA ALA A 24 28.91 2.30 -26.90
C ALA A 24 27.58 1.92 -26.24
N THR A 25 26.74 1.13 -26.94
CA THR A 25 25.44 0.63 -26.45
C THR A 25 25.52 -0.85 -26.00
N GLU A 26 26.76 -1.40 -25.90
CA GLU A 26 26.88 -2.67 -25.20
C GLU A 26 26.22 -2.52 -23.81
N PRO A 27 25.31 -3.44 -23.43
CA PRO A 27 24.68 -3.37 -22.13
C PRO A 27 25.83 -3.38 -21.12
N HIS A 28 26.06 -2.20 -20.52
CA HIS A 28 26.94 -2.08 -19.37
C HIS A 28 26.49 -3.18 -18.43
N ASP A 29 27.29 -4.23 -18.28
CA ASP A 29 27.06 -5.31 -17.32
C ASP A 29 26.91 -4.61 -15.96
N ILE A 30 25.67 -4.24 -15.65
CA ILE A 30 25.30 -3.80 -14.31
C ILE A 30 25.62 -5.03 -13.47
N PRO A 31 26.67 -5.03 -12.68
CA PRO A 31 27.04 -6.19 -11.89
C PRO A 31 25.78 -6.54 -11.12
N ALA A 32 25.26 -7.76 -11.33
CA ALA A 32 24.07 -8.28 -10.68
C ALA A 32 24.26 -7.98 -9.19
N SER A 33 23.66 -6.88 -8.78
CA SER A 33 24.14 -6.12 -7.63
C SER A 33 23.97 -6.98 -6.39
N LYS A 34 24.92 -6.90 -5.48
CA LYS A 34 24.85 -7.39 -4.09
C LYS A 34 23.55 -6.98 -3.36
N SER A 35 22.63 -6.28 -4.05
CA SER A 35 21.33 -5.82 -3.58
C SER A 35 20.27 -6.91 -3.42
N GLN A 36 20.45 -8.09 -4.06
CA GLN A 36 19.49 -9.21 -3.98
C GLN A 36 19.78 -10.17 -2.81
N THR A 37 20.64 -9.82 -1.89
CA THR A 37 20.96 -10.63 -0.73
C THR A 37 19.93 -10.42 0.37
N PHE A 38 19.44 -11.48 1.02
CA PHE A 38 18.52 -11.40 2.17
C PHE A 38 19.03 -10.41 3.25
N ALA A 39 20.35 -10.38 3.47
CA ALA A 39 20.96 -9.42 4.40
C ALA A 39 20.80 -7.95 3.96
N ALA A 40 20.71 -7.67 2.65
CA ALA A 40 20.45 -6.32 2.16
C ALA A 40 18.98 -5.93 2.36
N ALA A 41 18.04 -6.85 2.10
CA ALA A 41 16.63 -6.65 2.36
C ALA A 41 16.36 -6.43 3.86
N TRP A 42 16.98 -7.23 4.73
CA TRP A 42 16.88 -7.05 6.18
C TRP A 42 17.41 -5.69 6.65
N ARG A 43 18.54 -5.26 6.11
CA ARG A 43 19.09 -3.92 6.41
C ARG A 43 18.19 -2.79 5.93
N ASP A 44 17.54 -2.96 4.78
CA ASP A 44 16.57 -1.99 4.26
C ASP A 44 15.34 -1.89 5.19
N LEU A 45 14.79 -3.03 5.64
CA LEU A 45 13.70 -3.06 6.61
C LEU A 45 14.08 -2.34 7.91
N VAL A 46 15.25 -2.64 8.48
CA VAL A 46 15.70 -2.00 9.71
C VAL A 46 15.92 -0.50 9.51
N ARG A 47 16.51 -0.08 8.39
CA ARG A 47 16.67 1.34 8.07
C ARG A 47 15.32 2.05 7.89
N GLY A 48 14.38 1.42 7.19
CA GLY A 48 13.04 1.95 7.01
C GLY A 48 12.30 2.11 8.34
N SER A 49 12.40 1.14 9.24
CA SER A 49 11.78 1.26 10.57
C SER A 49 12.38 2.40 11.40
N GLN A 50 13.68 2.68 11.27
CA GLN A 50 14.35 3.80 11.95
C GLN A 50 13.89 5.17 11.41
N GLN A 51 13.47 5.24 10.15
CA GLN A 51 12.94 6.46 9.51
C GLN A 51 11.44 6.66 9.84
N HIS A 52 11.04 6.37 11.08
CA HIS A 52 9.64 6.41 11.49
C HIS A 52 8.99 7.80 11.34
N GLU A 53 9.74 8.87 11.57
CA GLU A 53 9.23 10.23 11.36
C GLU A 53 8.81 10.47 9.92
N LEU A 54 9.57 9.93 8.97
CA LEU A 54 9.31 10.11 7.54
C LEU A 54 8.02 9.38 7.10
N TRP A 55 7.90 8.08 7.36
CA TRP A 55 6.72 7.33 6.91
C TRP A 55 5.45 7.68 7.70
N LEU A 56 5.55 8.07 8.99
CA LEU A 56 4.43 8.60 9.76
C LEU A 56 3.92 9.91 9.14
N ALA A 57 4.82 10.85 8.85
CA ALA A 57 4.48 12.15 8.27
C ALA A 57 3.88 12.00 6.86
N LEU A 58 4.52 11.19 6.00
CA LEU A 58 4.04 10.92 4.64
C LEU A 58 2.68 10.22 4.64
N GLY A 59 2.48 9.19 5.47
CA GLY A 59 1.20 8.48 5.57
C GLY A 59 0.08 9.39 6.06
N TRP A 60 0.35 10.28 7.01
CA TRP A 60 -0.61 11.28 7.44
C TRP A 60 -0.93 12.30 6.35
N GLN A 61 0.09 12.71 5.60
CA GLN A 61 -0.09 13.63 4.48
C GLN A 61 -0.94 13.02 3.36
N ASP A 62 -0.80 11.73 3.07
CA ASP A 62 -1.63 11.00 2.10
C ASP A 62 -3.11 11.05 2.46
N ILE A 63 -3.42 10.84 3.75
CA ILE A 63 -4.80 10.94 4.25
C ILE A 63 -5.32 12.36 4.05
N LYS A 64 -4.54 13.37 4.44
CA LYS A 64 -4.94 14.77 4.24
C LYS A 64 -5.18 15.13 2.78
N GLN A 65 -4.31 14.67 1.88
CA GLN A 65 -4.43 14.94 0.45
C GLN A 65 -5.64 14.26 -0.17
N ARG A 66 -5.91 13.00 0.21
CA ARG A 66 -7.07 12.23 -0.30
C ARG A 66 -8.39 12.92 0.04
N TYR A 67 -8.47 13.55 1.20
CA TYR A 67 -9.72 14.17 1.68
C TYR A 67 -9.76 15.69 1.61
N ARG A 68 -8.75 16.35 1.06
CA ARG A 68 -8.63 17.80 1.00
C ARG A 68 -9.83 18.50 0.31
N ARG A 69 -10.52 17.81 -0.62
CA ARG A 69 -11.66 18.31 -1.37
C ARG A 69 -13.00 17.71 -0.95
N SER A 70 -13.03 16.92 0.11
CA SER A 70 -14.24 16.27 0.61
C SER A 70 -14.78 17.02 1.83
N THR A 71 -16.05 17.36 1.82
CA THR A 71 -16.73 18.01 2.96
C THR A 71 -16.86 17.07 4.16
N LEU A 72 -17.05 15.78 3.92
CA LEU A 72 -17.18 14.74 4.95
C LEU A 72 -15.84 14.08 5.30
N GLY A 73 -14.79 14.32 4.50
CA GLY A 73 -13.46 13.76 4.77
C GLY A 73 -13.44 12.25 4.90
N PRO A 74 -12.66 11.71 5.88
CA PRO A 74 -12.59 10.27 6.15
C PRO A 74 -13.91 9.63 6.57
N LEU A 75 -14.88 10.41 7.10
CA LEU A 75 -16.19 9.91 7.52
C LEU A 75 -16.96 9.22 6.38
N TRP A 76 -16.69 9.57 5.12
CA TRP A 76 -17.33 8.91 3.98
C TRP A 76 -17.04 7.41 3.94
N ILE A 77 -15.78 7.01 4.19
CA ILE A 77 -15.42 5.57 4.25
C ILE A 77 -16.15 4.90 5.42
N THR A 78 -16.20 5.58 6.56
CA THR A 78 -16.87 5.08 7.76
C THR A 78 -18.37 4.86 7.50
N ILE A 79 -19.04 5.83 6.88
CA ILE A 79 -20.46 5.72 6.50
C ILE A 79 -20.67 4.55 5.53
N ALA A 80 -19.83 4.44 4.49
CA ALA A 80 -19.92 3.34 3.52
C ALA A 80 -19.76 1.97 4.19
N THR A 81 -18.77 1.82 5.08
CA THR A 81 -18.55 0.59 5.85
C THR A 81 -19.72 0.31 6.80
N ALA A 82 -20.28 1.32 7.46
CA ALA A 82 -21.44 1.17 8.33
C ALA A 82 -22.69 0.70 7.54
N VAL A 83 -22.97 1.34 6.41
CA VAL A 83 -24.10 0.94 5.53
C VAL A 83 -23.92 -0.51 5.06
N MET A 84 -22.71 -0.87 4.62
CA MET A 84 -22.42 -2.24 4.18
C MET A 84 -22.57 -3.25 5.32
N ALA A 85 -22.05 -2.92 6.51
CA ALA A 85 -22.19 -3.78 7.69
C ALA A 85 -23.66 -3.97 8.09
N ILE A 86 -24.46 -2.90 8.09
CA ILE A 86 -25.89 -2.97 8.40
C ILE A 86 -26.61 -3.82 7.35
N ALA A 87 -26.37 -3.58 6.07
CA ALA A 87 -27.03 -4.31 4.99
C ALA A 87 -26.71 -5.81 5.04
N LEU A 88 -25.44 -6.19 5.19
CA LEU A 88 -25.03 -7.59 5.32
C LEU A 88 -25.47 -8.19 6.66
N GLY A 89 -25.38 -7.43 7.73
CA GLY A 89 -25.83 -7.88 9.05
C GLY A 89 -27.31 -8.21 9.08
N LEU A 90 -28.17 -7.35 8.49
CA LEU A 90 -29.61 -7.61 8.33
C LEU A 90 -29.86 -8.82 7.44
N LEU A 91 -29.24 -8.85 6.25
CA LEU A 91 -29.44 -9.94 5.30
C LEU A 91 -29.09 -11.30 5.92
N TYR A 92 -27.92 -11.41 6.52
CA TYR A 92 -27.46 -12.68 7.08
C TYR A 92 -28.14 -13.04 8.39
N SER A 93 -28.55 -12.06 9.22
CA SER A 93 -29.31 -12.37 10.44
C SER A 93 -30.66 -13.01 10.09
N LEU A 94 -31.31 -12.50 9.04
CA LEU A 94 -32.58 -13.08 8.53
C LEU A 94 -32.35 -14.46 7.89
N LEU A 95 -31.28 -14.60 7.09
CA LEU A 95 -30.98 -15.85 6.38
C LEU A 95 -30.61 -16.98 7.34
N PHE A 96 -29.80 -16.69 8.36
CA PHE A 96 -29.32 -17.67 9.34
C PHE A 96 -30.14 -17.71 10.62
N GLN A 97 -31.26 -16.96 10.70
CA GLN A 97 -32.11 -16.84 11.87
C GLN A 97 -31.34 -16.53 13.17
N GLN A 98 -30.33 -15.67 13.05
CA GLN A 98 -29.49 -15.24 14.15
C GLN A 98 -30.00 -13.93 14.75
N ASP A 99 -29.73 -13.74 16.05
CA ASP A 99 -30.03 -12.47 16.72
C ASP A 99 -29.18 -11.35 16.12
N LEU A 100 -29.85 -10.35 15.54
CA LEU A 100 -29.22 -9.21 14.90
C LEU A 100 -28.26 -8.47 15.84
N ALA A 101 -28.65 -8.33 17.11
CA ALA A 101 -27.86 -7.60 18.10
C ALA A 101 -26.49 -8.23 18.35
N ARG A 102 -26.41 -9.56 18.28
CA ARG A 102 -25.15 -10.30 18.41
C ARG A 102 -24.40 -10.41 17.09
N PHE A 103 -25.11 -10.59 15.99
CA PHE A 103 -24.51 -10.88 14.69
C PHE A 103 -23.90 -9.65 14.02
N LEU A 104 -24.58 -8.50 14.07
CA LEU A 104 -24.16 -7.27 13.41
C LEU A 104 -22.77 -6.77 13.84
N PRO A 105 -22.38 -6.73 15.13
CA PRO A 105 -21.04 -6.35 15.53
C PRO A 105 -19.95 -7.30 15.05
N HIS A 106 -20.24 -8.61 14.90
CA HIS A 106 -19.29 -9.57 14.35
C HIS A 106 -19.06 -9.34 12.85
N VAL A 107 -20.13 -9.09 12.08
CA VAL A 107 -20.01 -8.73 10.67
C VAL A 107 -19.23 -7.42 10.49
N ALA A 108 -19.52 -6.43 11.31
CA ALA A 108 -18.87 -5.14 11.24
C ALA A 108 -17.36 -5.25 11.46
N VAL A 109 -16.91 -5.94 12.52
CA VAL A 109 -15.47 -6.12 12.78
C VAL A 109 -14.80 -6.95 11.69
N GLY A 110 -15.48 -7.98 11.18
CA GLY A 110 -14.99 -8.79 10.06
C GLY A 110 -14.75 -7.95 8.80
N LEU A 111 -15.70 -7.09 8.44
CA LEU A 111 -15.55 -6.17 7.30
C LEU A 111 -14.42 -5.15 7.50
N ILE A 112 -14.25 -4.63 8.70
CA ILE A 112 -13.18 -3.68 9.02
C ILE A 112 -11.80 -4.35 8.86
N LEU A 113 -11.62 -5.54 9.43
CA LEU A 113 -10.38 -6.31 9.32
C LEU A 113 -10.12 -6.74 7.87
N TRP A 114 -11.15 -7.21 7.17
CA TRP A 114 -11.04 -7.54 5.76
C TRP A 114 -10.65 -6.32 4.92
N GLY A 115 -11.23 -5.15 5.19
CA GLY A 115 -10.89 -3.89 4.54
C GLY A 115 -9.42 -3.52 4.71
N PHE A 116 -8.86 -3.72 5.91
CA PHE A 116 -7.45 -3.52 6.19
C PHE A 116 -6.57 -4.45 5.35
N ILE A 117 -6.84 -5.76 5.37
CA ILE A 117 -6.07 -6.76 4.61
C ILE A 117 -6.15 -6.47 3.10
N ALA A 118 -7.37 -6.30 2.58
CA ALA A 118 -7.60 -6.03 1.17
C ALA A 118 -6.94 -4.71 0.71
N GLY A 119 -6.96 -3.68 1.58
CA GLY A 119 -6.29 -2.41 1.34
C GLY A 119 -4.76 -2.57 1.25
N CYS A 120 -4.16 -3.31 2.18
CA CYS A 120 -2.73 -3.60 2.16
C CYS A 120 -2.33 -4.38 0.89
N ILE A 121 -3.12 -5.36 0.47
CA ILE A 121 -2.82 -6.15 -0.75
C ILE A 121 -2.97 -5.29 -2.00
N LYS A 122 -4.07 -4.56 -2.15
CA LYS A 122 -4.34 -3.75 -3.35
C LYS A 122 -3.32 -2.63 -3.55
N GLU A 123 -3.14 -1.81 -2.53
CA GLU A 123 -2.21 -0.68 -2.61
C GLU A 123 -0.75 -1.15 -2.53
N GLY A 124 -0.49 -2.31 -1.88
CA GLY A 124 0.84 -2.91 -1.82
C GLY A 124 1.35 -3.38 -3.18
N ALA A 125 0.46 -3.86 -4.04
CA ALA A 125 0.81 -4.26 -5.41
C ALA A 125 1.30 -3.08 -6.27
N GLU A 126 0.84 -1.86 -5.99
CA GLU A 126 1.12 -0.64 -6.77
C GLU A 126 2.06 0.33 -6.04
N VAL A 127 2.46 0.04 -4.79
CA VAL A 127 3.17 0.98 -3.90
C VAL A 127 4.45 1.57 -4.51
N PHE A 128 5.22 0.79 -5.25
CA PHE A 128 6.46 1.26 -5.86
C PHE A 128 6.22 2.02 -7.16
N ILE A 129 5.19 1.65 -7.91
CA ILE A 129 4.78 2.32 -9.16
C ILE A 129 4.24 3.72 -8.82
N ASP A 130 3.33 3.81 -7.87
CA ASP A 130 2.72 5.07 -7.44
C ASP A 130 3.73 6.05 -6.83
N ASN A 131 4.79 5.52 -6.24
CA ASN A 131 5.85 6.32 -5.59
C ASN A 131 7.14 6.43 -6.41
N GLU A 132 7.16 6.03 -7.69
CA GLU A 132 8.35 6.04 -8.54
C GLU A 132 9.05 7.40 -8.56
N GLY A 133 8.28 8.49 -8.69
CA GLY A 133 8.81 9.85 -8.69
C GLY A 133 9.49 10.21 -7.37
N LEU A 134 8.93 9.80 -6.25
CA LEU A 134 9.49 10.06 -4.92
C LEU A 134 10.74 9.21 -4.66
N ILE A 135 10.70 7.94 -5.08
CA ILE A 135 11.84 7.01 -4.95
C ILE A 135 13.06 7.51 -5.71
N LYS A 136 12.86 8.10 -6.91
CA LYS A 136 13.95 8.65 -7.73
C LYS A 136 14.53 9.94 -7.17
N GLN A 137 13.76 10.71 -6.41
CA GLN A 137 14.18 12.03 -5.88
C GLN A 137 14.75 11.95 -4.47
N LEU A 138 14.32 11.00 -3.65
CA LEU A 138 14.72 10.87 -2.24
C LEU A 138 15.55 9.61 -2.03
N PRO A 139 16.77 9.71 -1.52
CA PRO A 139 17.60 8.55 -1.15
C PRO A 139 17.10 7.93 0.16
N SER A 140 15.87 7.40 0.16
CA SER A 140 15.26 6.71 1.30
C SER A 140 15.29 5.20 1.13
N ALA A 141 15.18 4.46 2.24
CA ALA A 141 15.00 3.01 2.19
C ALA A 141 13.69 2.66 1.47
N LEU A 142 13.69 1.65 0.59
CA LEU A 142 12.48 1.25 -0.15
C LEU A 142 11.36 0.80 0.80
N SER A 143 11.71 0.18 1.92
CA SER A 143 10.78 -0.24 2.96
C SER A 143 9.98 0.90 3.61
N VAL A 144 10.46 2.16 3.54
CA VAL A 144 9.71 3.33 4.01
C VAL A 144 8.35 3.45 3.33
N HIS A 145 8.27 3.14 2.02
CA HIS A 145 7.01 3.20 1.27
C HIS A 145 6.03 2.12 1.71
N VAL A 146 6.54 0.95 2.09
CA VAL A 146 5.73 -0.15 2.65
C VAL A 146 5.21 0.23 4.04
N TYR A 147 6.08 0.73 4.93
CA TYR A 147 5.66 1.21 6.26
C TYR A 147 4.63 2.33 6.18
N ARG A 148 4.82 3.29 5.27
CA ARG A 148 3.85 4.37 4.98
C ARG A 148 2.48 3.82 4.60
N LEU A 149 2.45 2.80 3.71
CA LEU A 149 1.22 2.15 3.26
C LEU A 149 0.51 1.45 4.43
N VAL A 150 1.22 0.59 5.16
CA VAL A 150 0.67 -0.15 6.31
C VAL A 150 0.14 0.83 7.36
N TRP A 151 0.89 1.88 7.66
CA TRP A 151 0.47 2.93 8.59
C TRP A 151 -0.82 3.62 8.15
N LYS A 152 -0.93 3.98 6.89
CA LYS A 152 -2.14 4.58 6.31
C LYS A 152 -3.34 3.66 6.45
N GLN A 153 -3.20 2.38 6.09
CA GLN A 153 -4.28 1.39 6.22
C GLN A 153 -4.65 1.15 7.69
N PHE A 154 -3.68 1.12 8.58
CA PHE A 154 -3.92 1.03 10.02
C PHE A 154 -4.75 2.20 10.55
N LEU A 155 -4.45 3.43 10.12
CA LEU A 155 -5.25 4.60 10.51
C LEU A 155 -6.69 4.51 10.00
N PHE A 156 -6.92 4.02 8.77
CA PHE A 156 -8.27 3.78 8.25
C PHE A 156 -9.01 2.70 9.04
N MET A 157 -8.34 1.64 9.41
CA MET A 157 -8.91 0.60 10.26
C MET A 157 -9.29 1.15 11.64
N CYS A 158 -8.40 1.89 12.31
CA CYS A 158 -8.69 2.53 13.60
C CYS A 158 -9.89 3.47 13.51
N HIS A 159 -9.98 4.25 12.43
CA HIS A 159 -11.12 5.14 12.20
C HIS A 159 -12.43 4.34 12.04
N ASN A 160 -12.41 3.24 11.31
CA ASN A 160 -13.58 2.38 11.14
C ASN A 160 -13.95 1.60 12.41
N LEU A 161 -13.00 1.32 13.32
CA LEU A 161 -13.31 0.70 14.62
C LEU A 161 -14.26 1.54 15.46
N VAL A 162 -14.38 2.83 15.22
CA VAL A 162 -15.38 3.70 15.87
C VAL A 162 -16.80 3.18 15.60
N ILE A 163 -17.08 2.65 14.40
CA ILE A 163 -18.38 2.03 14.07
C ILE A 163 -18.64 0.84 14.98
N TRP A 164 -17.66 -0.04 15.11
CA TRP A 164 -17.77 -1.23 15.94
C TRP A 164 -17.99 -0.87 17.41
N LEU A 165 -17.27 0.11 17.93
CA LEU A 165 -17.46 0.62 19.27
C LEU A 165 -18.87 1.22 19.47
N ALA A 166 -19.36 1.96 18.48
CA ALA A 166 -20.71 2.51 18.50
C ALA A 166 -21.78 1.38 18.54
N LEU A 167 -21.61 0.33 17.74
CA LEU A 167 -22.51 -0.83 17.74
C LEU A 167 -22.49 -1.55 19.11
N LEU A 168 -21.33 -1.76 19.72
CA LEU A 168 -21.21 -2.34 21.05
C LEU A 168 -21.95 -1.51 22.10
N ALA A 169 -21.83 -0.18 22.02
CA ALA A 169 -22.51 0.74 22.94
C ALA A 169 -24.04 0.72 22.74
N ILE A 170 -24.52 0.74 21.49
CA ILE A 170 -25.96 0.71 21.15
C ILE A 170 -26.60 -0.58 21.64
N PHE A 171 -25.98 -1.71 21.32
CA PHE A 171 -26.52 -3.02 21.70
C PHE A 171 -26.17 -3.46 23.12
N ARG A 172 -25.42 -2.64 23.88
CA ARG A 172 -24.96 -2.91 25.24
C ARG A 172 -24.33 -4.29 25.43
N ILE A 173 -23.52 -4.71 24.44
CA ILE A 173 -22.86 -6.01 24.47
C ILE A 173 -21.72 -5.94 25.48
N PRO A 174 -21.66 -6.85 26.48
CA PRO A 174 -20.55 -6.89 27.42
C PRO A 174 -19.28 -7.28 26.67
N VAL A 175 -18.31 -6.37 26.66
CA VAL A 175 -17.00 -6.62 26.06
C VAL A 175 -16.19 -7.46 27.04
N GLY A 176 -16.07 -8.75 26.76
CA GLY A 176 -15.25 -9.65 27.55
C GLY A 176 -13.74 -9.34 27.37
N TRP A 177 -12.93 -9.71 28.35
CA TRP A 177 -11.47 -9.53 28.30
C TRP A 177 -10.79 -10.18 27.08
N HIS A 178 -11.46 -11.14 26.43
CA HIS A 178 -11.01 -11.78 25.17
C HIS A 178 -10.77 -10.79 24.03
N VAL A 179 -11.38 -9.60 24.07
CA VAL A 179 -11.12 -8.53 23.09
C VAL A 179 -9.67 -8.05 23.15
N LEU A 180 -9.02 -8.16 24.31
CA LEU A 180 -7.59 -7.86 24.44
C LEU A 180 -6.72 -8.81 23.60
N LEU A 181 -7.19 -10.02 23.30
CA LEU A 181 -6.49 -10.95 22.40
C LEU A 181 -6.50 -10.47 20.93
N ALA A 182 -7.38 -9.55 20.56
CA ALA A 182 -7.36 -8.93 19.24
C ALA A 182 -6.11 -8.07 19.02
N ILE A 183 -5.55 -7.48 20.08
CA ILE A 183 -4.34 -6.65 19.99
C ILE A 183 -3.13 -7.46 19.50
N PRO A 184 -2.74 -8.59 20.14
CA PRO A 184 -1.63 -9.39 19.61
C PRO A 184 -1.94 -10.03 18.26
N ALA A 185 -3.21 -10.38 17.98
CA ALA A 185 -3.61 -10.88 16.66
C ALA A 185 -3.42 -9.83 15.57
N MET A 186 -3.70 -8.57 15.85
CA MET A 186 -3.42 -7.44 14.95
C MET A 186 -1.92 -7.25 14.72
N PHE A 187 -1.11 -7.40 15.77
CA PHE A 187 0.36 -7.33 15.63
C PHE A 187 0.94 -8.43 14.74
N LEU A 188 0.31 -9.60 14.72
CA LEU A 188 0.70 -10.71 13.83
C LEU A 188 0.27 -10.49 12.38
N LEU A 189 -0.68 -9.61 12.13
CA LEU A 189 -1.26 -9.36 10.82
C LEU A 189 -0.55 -8.22 10.08
N VAL A 190 0.16 -7.35 10.79
CA VAL A 190 0.95 -6.22 10.30
C VAL A 190 2.40 -6.61 10.11
#